data_b218824cc147fad8963fa375d2b86056
#
_entry.id   b218824cc147fad8963fa375d2b86056
#
_cell.length_a   1.000
_cell.length_b   1.000
_cell.length_c   1.000
_cell.angle_alpha   90.00
_cell.angle_beta   90.00
_cell.angle_gamma   90.00
#
_symmetry.space_group_name_H-M   'P 1'
#
loop_
_entity.id
_entity.type
_entity.pdbx_description
1 polymer ?
#
loop_
_entity_poly.entity_id
_entity_poly.type
_entity_poly.pdbx_seq_one_letter_code
_entity_poly.pdbx_strand_id
1 'polypeptide(L)'
;MPDTIRLVDYFYIEAPDKPGEGARALSYLKEAGVNLLAIHAFPKGRRAQVDFVPSDPAAFKAAAKAAKWRVVGPKKALFLQGDDRVGALVDYAAKLAEAKINVTATDALAAGAGRFAAIVWVKARDVKRAAKVLGAWLANALPLPS
;
A
#
# COMPACT_ATOMS: atom_id res chain seq x y z
N MET A 1 -20.65 3.08 7.89
CA MET A 1 -20.13 1.77 7.50
C MET A 1 -18.87 1.45 8.31
N PRO A 2 -18.66 0.21 8.72
CA PRO A 2 -17.44 -0.14 9.44
C PRO A 2 -16.21 0.07 8.55
N ASP A 3 -15.11 0.36 9.18
CA ASP A 3 -13.83 0.44 8.47
C ASP A 3 -13.44 -0.93 7.93
N THR A 4 -12.77 -0.95 6.81
CA THR A 4 -12.19 -2.17 6.24
C THR A 4 -10.68 -2.14 6.36
N ILE A 5 -10.11 -3.25 6.77
CA ILE A 5 -8.67 -3.41 6.91
C ILE A 5 -8.28 -4.71 6.23
N ARG A 6 -7.31 -4.64 5.34
CA ARG A 6 -6.86 -5.83 4.63
C ARG A 6 -5.35 -5.81 4.41
N LEU A 7 -4.77 -7.00 4.30
CA LEU A 7 -3.41 -7.13 3.82
C LEU A 7 -3.41 -6.97 2.31
N VAL A 8 -2.51 -6.14 1.81
CA VAL A 8 -2.30 -5.93 0.38
C VAL A 8 -0.86 -6.26 0.01
N ASP A 9 -0.68 -6.68 -1.23
CA ASP A 9 0.66 -6.83 -1.79
C ASP A 9 1.17 -5.49 -2.27
N TYR A 10 2.44 -5.21 -2.00
CA TYR A 10 3.11 -4.09 -2.63
C TYR A 10 4.45 -4.50 -3.20
N PHE A 11 4.91 -3.71 -4.13
CA PHE A 11 6.17 -3.91 -4.84
C PHE A 11 6.88 -2.58 -4.92
N TYR A 12 8.20 -2.59 -4.96
CA TYR A 12 8.89 -1.35 -5.24
C TYR A 12 9.96 -1.51 -6.31
N ILE A 13 10.24 -0.40 -6.96
CA ILE A 13 11.37 -0.23 -7.86
C ILE A 13 12.22 0.94 -7.40
N GLU A 14 13.46 0.97 -7.81
CA GLU A 14 14.29 2.15 -7.72
C GLU A 14 14.43 2.79 -9.09
N ALA A 15 14.31 4.10 -9.15
CA ALA A 15 14.36 4.87 -10.38
C ALA A 15 15.29 6.07 -10.22
N PRO A 16 15.79 6.65 -11.32
CA PRO A 16 16.52 7.91 -11.23
C PRO A 16 15.64 8.99 -10.59
N ASP A 17 16.21 9.75 -9.66
CA ASP A 17 15.50 10.84 -8.98
C ASP A 17 15.55 12.10 -9.85
N LYS A 18 14.68 12.13 -10.87
CA LYS A 18 14.57 13.25 -11.80
C LYS A 18 13.15 13.39 -12.35
N PRO A 19 12.77 14.61 -12.79
CA PRO A 19 11.45 14.83 -13.37
C PRO A 19 11.15 13.87 -14.51
N GLY A 20 9.90 13.37 -14.56
CA GLY A 20 9.40 12.53 -15.64
C GLY A 20 9.51 11.03 -15.39
N GLU A 21 10.34 10.55 -14.48
CA GLU A 21 10.50 9.11 -14.25
C GLU A 21 9.24 8.49 -13.65
N GLY A 22 8.60 9.17 -12.70
CA GLY A 22 7.32 8.72 -12.14
C GLY A 22 6.21 8.70 -13.19
N ALA A 23 6.12 9.74 -14.00
CA ALA A 23 5.13 9.83 -15.07
C ALA A 23 5.31 8.70 -16.08
N ARG A 24 6.55 8.37 -16.42
CA ARG A 24 6.86 7.27 -17.35
C ARG A 24 6.36 5.93 -16.80
N ALA A 25 6.68 5.64 -15.55
CA ALA A 25 6.26 4.39 -14.91
C ALA A 25 4.73 4.28 -14.83
N LEU A 26 4.07 5.36 -14.42
CA LEU A 26 2.61 5.39 -14.31
C LEU A 26 1.92 5.27 -15.67
N SER A 27 2.46 5.93 -16.71
CA SER A 27 1.95 5.80 -18.07
C SER A 27 2.03 4.36 -18.57
N TYR A 28 3.15 3.71 -18.31
CA TYR A 28 3.34 2.30 -18.69
C TYR A 28 2.29 1.40 -18.01
N LEU A 29 2.09 1.56 -16.71
CA LEU A 29 1.11 0.77 -15.97
C LEU A 29 -0.32 1.05 -16.45
N LYS A 30 -0.64 2.29 -16.77
CA LYS A 30 -1.94 2.66 -17.37
C LYS A 30 -2.18 1.91 -18.68
N GLU A 31 -1.22 1.92 -19.57
CA GLU A 31 -1.33 1.22 -20.86
C GLU A 31 -1.44 -0.30 -20.68
N ALA A 32 -0.79 -0.84 -19.68
CA ALA A 32 -0.86 -2.26 -19.35
C ALA A 32 -2.15 -2.66 -18.59
N GLY A 33 -3.03 -1.69 -18.31
CA GLY A 33 -4.28 -1.94 -17.61
C GLY A 33 -4.13 -2.23 -16.13
N VAL A 34 -3.03 -1.80 -15.52
CA VAL A 34 -2.77 -2.03 -14.09
C VAL A 34 -3.29 -0.86 -13.28
N ASN A 35 -4.30 -1.10 -12.45
CA ASN A 35 -4.82 -0.12 -11.52
C ASN A 35 -4.07 -0.17 -10.19
N LEU A 36 -3.84 0.99 -9.58
CA LEU A 36 -3.16 1.12 -8.30
C LEU A 36 -4.13 1.57 -7.21
N LEU A 37 -4.06 0.90 -6.07
CA LEU A 37 -4.75 1.34 -4.84
C LEU A 37 -3.96 2.44 -4.15
N ALA A 38 -2.64 2.38 -4.22
CA ALA A 38 -1.77 3.36 -3.63
C ALA A 38 -0.43 3.41 -4.36
N ILE A 39 0.21 4.55 -4.28
CA ILE A 39 1.59 4.76 -4.70
C ILE A 39 2.27 5.59 -3.61
N HIS A 40 3.51 5.26 -3.30
CA HIS A 40 4.31 5.98 -2.32
C HIS A 40 5.73 6.11 -2.89
N ALA A 41 6.23 7.32 -3.00
CA ALA A 41 7.52 7.56 -3.61
C ALA A 41 8.32 8.55 -2.77
N PHE A 42 9.62 8.30 -2.64
CA PHE A 42 10.48 9.12 -1.82
C PHE A 42 11.93 9.00 -2.30
N PRO A 43 12.77 10.03 -2.07
CA PRO A 43 14.19 9.95 -2.36
C PRO A 43 14.87 8.92 -1.46
N LYS A 44 15.79 8.16 -2.06
CA LYS A 44 16.61 7.19 -1.34
C LYS A 44 18.03 7.26 -1.89
N GLY A 45 18.90 7.98 -1.17
CA GLY A 45 20.23 8.29 -1.67
C GLY A 45 20.14 9.16 -2.93
N ARG A 46 20.76 8.72 -4.02
CA ARG A 46 20.73 9.41 -5.31
C ARG A 46 19.60 8.96 -6.23
N ARG A 47 18.78 8.04 -5.77
CA ARG A 47 17.67 7.47 -6.51
C ARG A 47 16.37 7.77 -5.80
N ALA A 48 15.27 7.37 -6.41
CA ALA A 48 13.96 7.38 -5.78
C ALA A 48 13.47 5.94 -5.65
N GLN A 49 12.86 5.64 -4.52
CA GLN A 49 12.11 4.39 -4.36
C GLN A 49 10.65 4.67 -4.62
N VAL A 50 10.03 3.83 -5.43
CA VAL A 50 8.61 3.95 -5.76
C VAL A 50 7.92 2.65 -5.38
N ASP A 51 7.02 2.75 -4.39
CA ASP A 51 6.21 1.62 -3.95
C ASP A 51 4.87 1.64 -4.67
N PHE A 52 4.46 0.50 -5.21
CA PHE A 52 3.18 0.34 -5.89
C PHE A 52 2.32 -0.67 -5.14
N VAL A 53 1.07 -0.31 -4.92
CA VAL A 53 0.06 -1.21 -4.37
C VAL A 53 -0.98 -1.46 -5.45
N PRO A 54 -0.82 -2.50 -6.28
CA PRO A 54 -1.77 -2.76 -7.35
C PRO A 54 -3.06 -3.38 -6.82
N SER A 55 -4.17 -3.10 -7.49
CA SER A 55 -5.44 -3.76 -7.19
C SER A 55 -5.41 -5.23 -7.59
N ASP A 56 -4.62 -5.56 -8.62
CA ASP A 56 -4.37 -6.93 -9.09
C ASP A 56 -2.87 -7.20 -9.14
N PRO A 57 -2.30 -7.85 -8.11
CA PRO A 57 -0.88 -8.15 -8.07
C PRO A 57 -0.36 -8.96 -9.26
N ALA A 58 -1.15 -9.89 -9.77
CA ALA A 58 -0.76 -10.72 -10.92
C ALA A 58 -0.58 -9.87 -12.18
N ALA A 59 -1.51 -8.93 -12.41
CA ALA A 59 -1.43 -8.00 -13.54
C ALA A 59 -0.18 -7.11 -13.45
N PHE A 60 0.11 -6.62 -12.24
CA PHE A 60 1.33 -5.83 -12.01
C PHE A 60 2.59 -6.65 -12.31
N LYS A 61 2.67 -7.87 -11.79
CA LYS A 61 3.84 -8.75 -12.02
C LYS A 61 4.07 -8.99 -13.50
N ALA A 62 3.01 -9.27 -14.26
CA ALA A 62 3.10 -9.52 -15.69
C ALA A 62 3.60 -8.27 -16.43
N ALA A 63 3.07 -7.10 -16.10
CA ALA A 63 3.48 -5.84 -16.70
C ALA A 63 4.94 -5.51 -16.39
N ALA A 64 5.35 -5.67 -15.13
CA ALA A 64 6.71 -5.41 -14.70
C ALA A 64 7.71 -6.35 -15.38
N LYS A 65 7.37 -7.61 -15.52
CA LYS A 65 8.19 -8.60 -16.22
C LYS A 65 8.36 -8.23 -17.69
N ALA A 66 7.28 -7.85 -18.36
CA ALA A 66 7.32 -7.46 -19.76
C ALA A 66 8.20 -6.22 -20.00
N ALA A 67 8.21 -5.28 -19.05
CA ALA A 67 9.05 -4.08 -19.11
C ALA A 67 10.48 -4.32 -18.61
N LYS A 68 10.77 -5.52 -18.11
CA LYS A 68 12.07 -5.87 -17.52
C LYS A 68 12.44 -4.98 -16.32
N TRP A 69 11.46 -4.58 -15.56
CA TRP A 69 11.69 -3.81 -14.32
C TRP A 69 12.33 -4.70 -13.26
N ARG A 70 13.27 -4.14 -12.51
CA ARG A 70 13.83 -4.77 -11.33
C ARG A 70 12.91 -4.50 -10.14
N VAL A 71 12.01 -5.42 -9.89
CA VAL A 71 10.98 -5.28 -8.86
C VAL A 71 11.37 -6.06 -7.62
N VAL A 72 11.22 -5.42 -6.47
CA VAL A 72 11.32 -6.08 -5.17
C VAL A 72 9.89 -6.31 -4.66
N GLY A 73 9.59 -7.52 -4.27
CA GLY A 73 8.26 -7.93 -3.78
C GLY A 73 7.77 -9.21 -4.45
N PRO A 74 6.58 -9.68 -4.10
CA PRO A 74 5.59 -8.98 -3.25
C PRO A 74 6.01 -8.91 -1.78
N LYS A 75 5.66 -7.80 -1.16
CA LYS A 75 5.69 -7.59 0.27
C LYS A 75 4.29 -7.24 0.74
N LYS A 76 4.06 -7.26 2.03
CA LYS A 76 2.72 -7.00 2.60
C LYS A 76 2.67 -5.67 3.33
N ALA A 77 1.55 -4.98 3.18
CA ALA A 77 1.21 -3.80 3.95
C ALA A 77 -0.25 -3.88 4.39
N LEU A 78 -0.64 -3.02 5.32
CA LEU A 78 -2.01 -2.93 5.81
C LEU A 78 -2.70 -1.77 5.12
N PHE A 79 -3.85 -2.03 4.52
CA PHE A 79 -4.63 -1.02 3.80
C PHE A 79 -5.97 -0.82 4.51
N LEU A 80 -6.20 0.42 4.94
CA LEU A 80 -7.35 0.81 5.72
C LEU A 80 -8.24 1.76 4.91
N GLN A 81 -9.55 1.56 4.97
CA GLN A 81 -10.53 2.46 4.37
C GLN A 81 -11.71 2.60 5.32
N GLY A 82 -12.25 3.80 5.43
CA GLY A 82 -13.39 4.02 6.31
C GLY A 82 -13.99 5.42 6.17
N ASP A 83 -14.94 5.70 7.03
CA ASP A 83 -15.57 7.02 7.09
C ASP A 83 -14.62 8.01 7.76
N ASP A 84 -14.44 9.17 7.11
CA ASP A 84 -13.59 10.23 7.62
C ASP A 84 -14.18 10.81 8.90
N ARG A 85 -13.32 10.98 9.89
CA ARG A 85 -13.70 11.54 11.19
C ARG A 85 -12.46 12.00 11.95
N VAL A 86 -12.68 12.86 12.93
CA VAL A 86 -11.60 13.29 13.80
C VAL A 86 -10.99 12.08 14.51
N GLY A 87 -9.68 11.91 14.38
CA GLY A 87 -8.97 10.82 15.05
C GLY A 87 -9.21 9.43 14.48
N ALA A 88 -9.55 9.31 13.20
CA ALA A 88 -9.86 8.01 12.57
C ALA A 88 -8.77 6.95 12.76
N LEU A 89 -7.51 7.35 12.87
CA LEU A 89 -6.39 6.40 13.00
C LEU A 89 -5.99 6.10 14.44
N VAL A 90 -6.56 6.80 15.42
CA VAL A 90 -6.11 6.69 16.83
C VAL A 90 -6.23 5.27 17.34
N ASP A 91 -7.37 4.62 17.14
CA ASP A 91 -7.59 3.26 17.67
C ASP A 91 -6.64 2.24 17.04
N TYR A 92 -6.35 2.39 15.75
CA TYR A 92 -5.42 1.50 15.06
C TYR A 92 -3.99 1.66 15.58
N ALA A 93 -3.56 2.92 15.72
CA ALA A 93 -2.24 3.22 16.28
C ALA A 93 -2.11 2.71 17.71
N ALA A 94 -3.15 2.87 18.52
CA ALA A 94 -3.17 2.39 19.90
C ALA A 94 -3.06 0.86 19.97
N LYS A 95 -3.80 0.14 19.13
CA LYS A 95 -3.73 -1.33 19.09
C LYS A 95 -2.34 -1.83 18.70
N LEU A 96 -1.72 -1.19 17.74
CA LEU A 96 -0.35 -1.54 17.34
C LEU A 96 0.64 -1.24 18.48
N ALA A 97 0.48 -0.11 19.16
CA ALA A 97 1.33 0.26 20.28
C ALA A 97 1.22 -0.73 21.44
N GLU A 98 -0.01 -1.14 21.79
CA GLU A 98 -0.25 -2.16 22.82
C GLU A 98 0.43 -3.48 22.49
N ALA A 99 0.42 -3.86 21.22
CA ALA A 99 1.07 -5.07 20.76
C ALA A 99 2.59 -4.90 20.56
N LYS A 100 3.14 -3.72 20.86
CA LYS A 100 4.55 -3.38 20.70
C LYS A 100 5.02 -3.55 19.26
N ILE A 101 4.15 -3.19 18.33
CA ILE A 101 4.47 -3.20 16.88
C ILE A 101 4.78 -1.77 16.46
N ASN A 102 6.00 -1.57 15.94
CA ASN A 102 6.40 -0.28 15.43
C ASN A 102 5.94 -0.10 13.98
N VAL A 103 5.38 1.06 13.68
CA VAL A 103 5.03 1.47 12.31
C VAL A 103 6.28 2.05 11.65
N THR A 104 6.71 1.48 10.53
CA THR A 104 7.89 1.96 9.81
C THR A 104 7.57 3.09 8.86
N ALA A 105 6.35 3.12 8.33
CA ALA A 105 5.85 4.20 7.49
C ALA A 105 4.33 4.15 7.46
N THR A 106 3.71 5.29 7.25
CA THR A 106 2.26 5.36 7.02
C THR A 106 1.94 6.58 6.18
N ASP A 107 0.97 6.41 5.30
CA ASP A 107 0.32 7.50 4.58
C ASP A 107 -1.17 7.40 4.83
N ALA A 108 -1.79 8.54 5.09
CA ALA A 108 -3.24 8.61 5.29
C ALA A 108 -3.75 9.91 4.68
N LEU A 109 -4.94 9.83 4.10
CA LEU A 109 -5.53 10.98 3.46
C LEU A 109 -7.05 10.93 3.51
N ALA A 110 -7.67 12.11 3.51
CA ALA A 110 -9.09 12.23 3.28
C ALA A 110 -9.32 12.16 1.76
N ALA A 111 -10.11 11.16 1.33
CA ALA A 111 -10.27 10.85 -0.09
C ALA A 111 -11.46 11.59 -0.74
N GLY A 112 -12.15 12.45 0.00
CA GLY A 112 -13.39 13.07 -0.45
C GLY A 112 -14.60 12.17 -0.17
N ALA A 113 -15.81 12.71 -0.41
CA ALA A 113 -17.07 11.98 -0.16
C ALA A 113 -17.19 11.39 1.25
N GLY A 114 -16.59 12.05 2.25
CA GLY A 114 -16.62 11.59 3.63
C GLY A 114 -15.81 10.32 3.91
N ARG A 115 -14.84 10.00 3.06
CA ARG A 115 -14.02 8.78 3.21
C ARG A 115 -12.56 9.11 3.49
N PHE A 116 -11.90 8.22 4.22
CA PHE A 116 -10.45 8.23 4.36
C PHE A 116 -9.84 6.93 3.85
N ALA A 117 -8.58 6.98 3.53
CA ALA A 117 -7.78 5.79 3.26
C ALA A 117 -6.41 5.94 3.93
N ALA A 118 -5.84 4.82 4.33
CA ALA A 118 -4.51 4.78 4.90
C ALA A 118 -3.78 3.51 4.48
N ILE A 119 -2.47 3.62 4.38
CA ILE A 119 -1.62 2.45 4.24
C ILE A 119 -0.58 2.48 5.37
N VAL A 120 -0.34 1.33 5.99
CA VAL A 120 0.56 1.19 7.13
C VAL A 120 1.57 0.11 6.82
N TRP A 121 2.84 0.46 6.95
CA TRP A 121 3.96 -0.48 6.79
C TRP A 121 4.53 -0.80 8.16
N VAL A 122 4.78 -2.08 8.38
CA VAL A 122 5.49 -2.60 9.56
C VAL A 122 6.61 -3.50 9.07
N LYS A 123 7.52 -3.86 9.95
CA LYS A 123 8.58 -4.81 9.59
C LYS A 123 7.96 -6.15 9.16
N ALA A 124 8.61 -6.83 8.23
CA ALA A 124 8.11 -8.10 7.68
C ALA A 124 7.78 -9.12 8.79
N ARG A 125 8.60 -9.18 9.83
CA ARG A 125 8.38 -10.08 10.98
C ARG A 125 7.11 -9.76 11.78
N ASP A 126 6.59 -8.54 11.68
CA ASP A 126 5.44 -8.08 12.44
C ASP A 126 4.14 -8.12 11.64
N VAL A 127 4.19 -8.39 10.33
CA VAL A 127 3.02 -8.30 9.44
C VAL A 127 1.86 -9.18 9.91
N LYS A 128 2.12 -10.45 10.18
CA LYS A 128 1.05 -11.38 10.61
C LYS A 128 0.42 -10.95 11.92
N ARG A 129 1.25 -10.52 12.86
CA ARG A 129 0.80 -10.06 14.16
C ARG A 129 0.01 -8.76 14.06
N ALA A 130 0.46 -7.81 13.24
CA ALA A 130 -0.25 -6.58 12.98
C ALA A 130 -1.61 -6.85 12.33
N ALA A 131 -1.67 -7.72 11.34
CA ALA A 131 -2.92 -8.11 10.69
C ALA A 131 -3.92 -8.69 11.71
N LYS A 132 -3.45 -9.57 12.58
CA LYS A 132 -4.30 -10.18 13.61
C LYS A 132 -4.82 -9.13 14.60
N VAL A 133 -3.94 -8.26 15.08
CA VAL A 133 -4.28 -7.21 16.07
C VAL A 133 -5.31 -6.24 15.51
N LEU A 134 -5.19 -5.87 14.23
CA LEU A 134 -6.12 -4.95 13.58
C LEU A 134 -7.36 -5.63 13.01
N GLY A 135 -7.41 -6.96 13.00
CA GLY A 135 -8.51 -7.69 12.38
C GLY A 135 -8.53 -7.60 10.86
N ALA A 136 -7.35 -7.57 10.25
CA ALA A 136 -7.23 -7.43 8.81
C ALA A 136 -7.66 -8.70 8.08
N TRP A 137 -8.34 -8.49 6.95
CA TRP A 137 -8.74 -9.58 6.07
C TRP A 137 -7.55 -9.99 5.19
N LEU A 138 -7.41 -11.29 4.97
CA LEU A 138 -6.48 -11.81 3.97
C LEU A 138 -7.12 -11.62 2.59
N ALA A 139 -6.35 -11.15 1.62
CA ALA A 139 -6.83 -10.80 0.28
C ALA A 139 -7.55 -11.95 -0.44
N ASN A 140 -7.38 -13.19 0.01
CA ASN A 140 -7.98 -14.40 -0.57
C ASN A 140 -9.24 -14.87 0.13
N ALA A 141 -9.72 -14.19 1.16
CA ALA A 141 -10.75 -14.74 2.03
C ALA A 141 -12.19 -14.36 1.65
N LEU A 142 -12.43 -13.19 1.06
CA LEU A 142 -13.79 -12.77 0.62
C LEU A 142 -13.69 -11.64 -0.41
N PRO A 143 -14.63 -11.59 -1.38
CA PRO A 143 -14.71 -10.46 -2.29
C PRO A 143 -15.04 -9.18 -1.50
N LEU A 144 -14.42 -8.10 -1.91
CA LEU A 144 -14.71 -6.78 -1.35
C LEU A 144 -16.19 -6.45 -1.57
N PRO A 145 -16.87 -5.88 -0.57
CA PRO A 145 -18.17 -5.29 -0.85
C PRO A 145 -17.98 -4.17 -1.87
N SER A 146 -18.79 -4.22 -2.90
CA SER A 146 -18.86 -3.22 -3.97
C SER A 146 -19.25 -1.84 -3.43
#